data_3c5023bce476aaf9970b024f3f0429df
#
_entry.id   3c5023bce476aaf9970b024f3f0429df
#
_cell.length_a   1.000
_cell.length_b   1.000
_cell.length_c   1.000
_cell.angle_alpha   90.00
_cell.angle_beta   90.00
_cell.angle_gamma   90.00
#
_symmetry.space_group_name_H-M   'P 1'
#
loop_
_entity.id
_entity.type
_entity.pdbx_description
1 polymer ?
#
loop_
_entity_poly.entity_id
_entity_poly.type
_entity_poly.pdbx_seq_one_letter_code
_entity_poly.pdbx_strand_id
1 'polypeptide(L)'
;VVLAASGTDSELLALALSHLPDAGQPITTILLAPEETGSGVPMAAVGRHFAIDTANGHDVSRAAPIGGFRPDTELVSVPLRDKYGIPRPATDIEDEIGCAVAAAAAAGRRVILHALDLSKTGLLAPSMALLRKLRARFGDALDIVVDACQMRIGPSRIRAYLDLDAVVQITGSKFLTGPPFAGAALIPPRIARRLGRGRLPSGLDAYFSRGEWPPSAMAARGLPEGANYGLLLRWRAALAELRVFAAVPEARKSDVLLRFRAAVEAAVARHDIFVLQTVADPAREGGGWDALRSVFAFAVRAPGSMDRLLDPAAARQLYHWLNADCAALFDTGRDRSIAARICHIGQPVALPDGEGGQIGWLRVSAGARLISGEPSHRGLATDRRLAREMGDLALVFDKIALLRSHWDRLAQFDPRPRYR
;
A
#
# COMPACT_ATOMS: atom_id res chain seq x y z
N VAL A 1 2.33 -8.82 18.40
CA VAL A 1 1.54 -8.50 17.22
C VAL A 1 0.19 -7.97 17.69
N VAL A 2 -0.30 -6.89 17.07
CA VAL A 2 -1.66 -6.41 17.21
C VAL A 2 -2.33 -6.49 15.84
N LEU A 3 -3.53 -7.04 15.78
CA LEU A 3 -4.31 -7.10 14.55
C LEU A 3 -5.08 -5.78 14.36
N ALA A 4 -5.32 -5.40 13.12
CA ALA A 4 -6.08 -4.21 12.74
C ALA A 4 -6.96 -4.52 11.54
N ALA A 5 -8.07 -3.82 11.39
CA ALA A 5 -8.96 -4.02 10.24
C ALA A 5 -8.26 -3.69 8.92
N SER A 6 -7.42 -2.64 8.89
CA SER A 6 -6.63 -2.27 7.71
C SER A 6 -5.27 -1.70 8.08
N GLY A 7 -4.43 -1.42 7.06
CA GLY A 7 -3.19 -0.67 7.24
C GLY A 7 -3.46 0.75 7.79
N THR A 8 -4.55 1.38 7.38
CA THR A 8 -4.92 2.72 7.89
C THR A 8 -5.33 2.67 9.38
N ASP A 9 -6.05 1.63 9.81
CA ASP A 9 -6.36 1.45 11.23
C ASP A 9 -5.08 1.25 12.06
N SER A 10 -4.06 0.60 11.49
CA SER A 10 -2.78 0.41 12.19
C SER A 10 -1.99 1.72 12.40
N GLU A 11 -2.31 2.80 11.67
CA GLU A 11 -1.75 4.14 11.94
C GLU A 11 -2.23 4.71 13.27
N LEU A 12 -3.51 4.50 13.60
CA LEU A 12 -4.04 4.88 14.92
C LEU A 12 -3.32 4.17 16.05
N LEU A 13 -2.95 2.90 15.81
CA LEU A 13 -2.14 2.13 16.77
C LEU A 13 -0.74 2.73 16.90
N ALA A 14 -0.08 3.09 15.79
CA ALA A 14 1.25 3.67 15.81
C ALA A 14 1.28 4.99 16.60
N LEU A 15 0.30 5.86 16.36
CA LEU A 15 0.12 7.10 17.10
C LEU A 15 -0.14 6.83 18.60
N ALA A 16 -1.01 5.87 18.93
CA ALA A 16 -1.29 5.50 20.32
C ALA A 16 -0.07 4.96 21.07
N LEU A 17 0.76 4.12 20.42
CA LEU A 17 2.01 3.62 21.00
C LEU A 17 3.01 4.75 21.30
N SER A 18 3.02 5.80 20.49
CA SER A 18 3.87 6.97 20.69
C SER A 18 3.31 7.93 21.76
N HIS A 19 2.01 7.89 21.99
CA HIS A 19 1.32 8.67 23.04
C HIS A 19 1.48 8.07 24.45
N LEU A 20 1.59 6.75 24.56
CA LEU A 20 1.64 6.02 25.84
C LEU A 20 2.76 6.43 26.81
N PRO A 21 4.02 6.76 26.37
CA PRO A 21 5.09 7.12 27.29
C PRO A 21 4.82 8.40 28.06
N ASP A 22 4.25 9.40 27.41
CA ASP A 22 3.87 10.69 28.00
C ASP A 22 2.72 11.31 27.18
N ALA A 23 1.51 11.18 27.68
CA ALA A 23 0.31 11.73 27.06
C ALA A 23 0.33 13.28 26.99
N GLY A 24 1.17 13.95 27.77
CA GLY A 24 1.36 15.39 27.76
C GLY A 24 2.34 15.89 26.69
N GLN A 25 3.20 15.02 26.18
CA GLN A 25 4.22 15.42 25.19
C GLN A 25 3.58 15.64 23.81
N PRO A 26 3.79 16.80 23.15
CA PRO A 26 3.30 17.02 21.80
C PRO A 26 4.02 16.13 20.79
N ILE A 27 3.29 15.75 19.72
CA ILE A 27 3.77 14.80 18.71
C ILE A 27 3.84 15.48 17.36
N THR A 28 4.90 15.20 16.60
CA THR A 28 4.99 15.49 15.16
C THR A 28 5.10 14.17 14.40
N THR A 29 4.15 13.92 13.50
CA THR A 29 4.17 12.80 12.57
C THR A 29 4.75 13.23 11.24
N ILE A 30 5.78 12.54 10.76
CA ILE A 30 6.41 12.77 9.46
C ILE A 30 5.99 11.64 8.53
N LEU A 31 5.21 11.95 7.49
CA LEU A 31 4.74 11.00 6.47
C LEU A 31 5.51 11.18 5.16
N LEU A 32 5.89 10.08 4.54
CA LEU A 32 6.50 10.05 3.22
C LEU A 32 5.43 9.77 2.15
N ALA A 33 5.39 10.56 1.10
CA ALA A 33 4.49 10.43 -0.04
C ALA A 33 3.05 10.05 0.37
N PRO A 34 2.34 10.87 1.15
CA PRO A 34 0.99 10.53 1.62
C PRO A 34 0.01 10.22 0.47
N GLU A 35 0.22 10.77 -0.73
CA GLU A 35 -0.54 10.49 -1.95
C GLU A 35 -0.35 9.06 -2.46
N GLU A 36 0.77 8.44 -2.15
CA GLU A 36 1.12 7.06 -2.54
C GLU A 36 0.85 6.03 -1.44
N THR A 37 0.31 6.45 -0.29
CA THR A 37 -0.14 5.58 0.80
C THR A 37 -1.67 5.42 0.81
N GLY A 38 -2.26 4.84 1.84
CA GLY A 38 -3.72 4.81 2.00
C GLY A 38 -4.30 6.22 2.12
N SER A 39 -5.42 6.50 1.45
CA SER A 39 -6.04 7.85 1.44
C SER A 39 -6.45 8.35 2.83
N GLY A 40 -6.64 7.47 3.80
CA GLY A 40 -6.96 7.81 5.19
C GLY A 40 -5.74 7.97 6.09
N VAL A 41 -4.54 7.57 5.65
CA VAL A 41 -3.31 7.58 6.45
C VAL A 41 -2.99 8.97 7.03
N PRO A 42 -3.04 10.09 6.26
CA PRO A 42 -2.75 11.40 6.83
C PRO A 42 -3.67 11.82 7.98
N MET A 43 -4.95 11.42 7.93
CA MET A 43 -5.91 11.71 9.01
C MET A 43 -5.66 10.82 10.22
N ALA A 44 -5.47 9.51 10.02
CA ALA A 44 -5.19 8.56 11.08
C ALA A 44 -3.88 8.89 11.82
N ALA A 45 -2.85 9.32 11.09
CA ALA A 45 -1.55 9.67 11.64
C ALA A 45 -1.56 10.90 12.58
N VAL A 46 -2.64 11.68 12.57
CA VAL A 46 -2.87 12.80 13.51
C VAL A 46 -4.10 12.59 14.40
N GLY A 47 -4.59 11.37 14.54
CA GLY A 47 -5.67 11.01 15.44
C GLY A 47 -7.05 11.55 15.01
N ARG A 48 -7.33 11.55 13.71
CA ARG A 48 -8.62 11.96 13.15
C ARG A 48 -9.31 10.81 12.43
N HIS A 49 -10.64 10.81 12.45
CA HIS A 49 -11.45 9.86 11.70
C HIS A 49 -11.18 10.00 10.19
N PHE A 50 -10.84 8.90 9.53
CA PHE A 50 -10.45 8.90 8.12
C PHE A 50 -11.57 8.42 7.17
N ALA A 51 -12.69 7.93 7.73
CA ALA A 51 -13.89 7.51 7.01
C ALA A 51 -15.14 8.07 7.73
N ILE A 52 -16.32 7.71 7.24
CA ILE A 52 -17.62 8.06 7.88
C ILE A 52 -18.11 6.99 8.82
N ASP A 53 -17.45 5.84 8.82
CA ASP A 53 -17.69 4.68 9.67
C ASP A 53 -16.36 4.14 10.22
N THR A 54 -16.41 3.39 11.30
CA THR A 54 -15.23 2.80 11.93
C THR A 54 -15.22 1.27 11.78
N ALA A 55 -14.09 0.65 12.11
CA ALA A 55 -13.94 -0.81 12.04
C ALA A 55 -14.93 -1.58 12.95
N ASN A 56 -15.39 -0.96 14.05
CA ASN A 56 -16.41 -1.53 14.95
C ASN A 56 -17.83 -1.09 14.61
N GLY A 57 -18.04 -0.42 13.45
CA GLY A 57 -19.37 -0.07 12.94
C GLY A 57 -20.01 1.16 13.58
N HIS A 58 -19.21 2.07 14.12
CA HIS A 58 -19.72 3.34 14.63
C HIS A 58 -19.73 4.38 13.50
N ASP A 59 -20.84 5.09 13.34
CA ASP A 59 -20.93 6.26 12.48
C ASP A 59 -20.13 7.42 13.07
N VAL A 60 -19.28 8.04 12.25
CA VAL A 60 -18.40 9.14 12.67
C VAL A 60 -18.33 10.21 11.59
N SER A 61 -17.93 11.41 11.97
CA SER A 61 -17.66 12.48 11.01
C SER A 61 -16.21 12.42 10.56
N ARG A 62 -16.00 12.27 9.24
CA ARG A 62 -14.65 12.30 8.66
C ARG A 62 -13.91 13.57 9.06
N ALA A 63 -12.62 13.46 9.37
CA ALA A 63 -11.71 14.50 9.86
C ALA A 63 -12.01 15.00 11.30
N ALA A 64 -13.07 14.54 11.96
CA ALA A 64 -13.28 14.86 13.38
C ALA A 64 -12.17 14.22 14.24
N PRO A 65 -11.79 14.85 15.37
CA PRO A 65 -10.82 14.29 16.31
C PRO A 65 -11.32 12.98 16.93
N ILE A 66 -10.40 12.02 17.08
CA ILE A 66 -10.66 10.78 17.81
C ILE A 66 -10.36 11.03 19.30
N GLY A 67 -11.29 10.70 20.18
CA GLY A 67 -11.21 10.93 21.61
C GLY A 67 -9.94 10.36 22.26
N GLY A 68 -9.30 11.17 23.09
CA GLY A 68 -8.08 10.78 23.82
C GLY A 68 -6.75 10.97 23.07
N PHE A 69 -6.77 11.28 21.77
CA PHE A 69 -5.58 11.78 21.08
C PHE A 69 -5.43 13.30 21.26
N ARG A 70 -4.21 13.77 21.15
CA ARG A 70 -3.91 15.21 21.26
C ARG A 70 -4.33 15.94 19.99
N PRO A 71 -5.05 17.07 20.11
CA PRO A 71 -5.49 17.86 18.95
C PRO A 71 -4.36 18.63 18.27
N ASP A 72 -3.21 18.84 18.95
CA ASP A 72 -2.03 19.54 18.48
C ASP A 72 -0.96 18.61 17.88
N THR A 73 -1.34 17.38 17.50
CA THR A 73 -0.49 16.49 16.70
C THR A 73 -0.27 17.11 15.32
N GLU A 74 0.99 17.37 14.99
CA GLU A 74 1.37 17.97 13.72
C GLU A 74 1.66 16.91 12.66
N LEU A 75 1.38 17.25 11.40
CA LEU A 75 1.71 16.45 10.24
C LEU A 75 2.73 17.20 9.37
N VAL A 76 3.88 16.58 9.15
CA VAL A 76 4.87 17.00 8.16
C VAL A 76 4.87 15.98 7.04
N SER A 77 4.69 16.43 5.80
CA SER A 77 4.71 15.57 4.62
C SER A 77 6.02 15.80 3.86
N VAL A 78 6.71 14.69 3.54
CA VAL A 78 7.92 14.72 2.71
C VAL A 78 7.58 14.05 1.38
N PRO A 79 7.51 14.81 0.27
CA PRO A 79 7.19 14.26 -1.04
C PRO A 79 8.37 13.43 -1.57
N LEU A 80 8.07 12.25 -2.13
CA LEU A 80 9.06 11.43 -2.83
C LEU A 80 9.18 11.76 -4.32
N ARG A 81 8.29 12.61 -4.81
CA ARG A 81 8.28 13.06 -6.21
C ARG A 81 8.35 14.59 -6.30
N ASP A 82 8.87 15.04 -7.42
CA ASP A 82 8.83 16.44 -7.78
C ASP A 82 7.45 16.85 -8.36
N LYS A 83 7.31 18.09 -8.76
CA LYS A 83 6.09 18.64 -9.36
C LYS A 83 5.69 17.99 -10.70
N TYR A 84 6.59 17.27 -11.35
CA TYR A 84 6.33 16.52 -12.59
C TYR A 84 5.99 15.04 -12.33
N GLY A 85 5.87 14.63 -11.07
CA GLY A 85 5.62 13.23 -10.70
C GLY A 85 6.85 12.32 -10.85
N ILE A 86 8.04 12.89 -11.06
CA ILE A 86 9.30 12.15 -11.20
C ILE A 86 9.87 11.88 -9.79
N PRO A 87 10.37 10.66 -9.51
CA PRO A 87 11.03 10.39 -8.23
C PRO A 87 12.20 11.34 -7.97
N ARG A 88 12.23 11.94 -6.78
CA ARG A 88 13.31 12.84 -6.32
C ARG A 88 14.57 12.03 -5.99
N PRO A 89 15.77 12.67 -6.05
CA PRO A 89 17.01 12.06 -5.56
C PRO A 89 16.87 11.61 -4.10
N ALA A 90 17.36 10.41 -3.79
CA ALA A 90 17.27 9.85 -2.43
C ALA A 90 18.00 10.73 -1.41
N THR A 91 19.10 11.38 -1.78
CA THR A 91 19.85 12.31 -0.92
C THR A 91 19.01 13.49 -0.46
N ASP A 92 18.27 14.13 -1.39
CA ASP A 92 17.45 15.30 -1.10
C ASP A 92 16.29 14.94 -0.17
N ILE A 93 15.68 13.75 -0.39
CA ILE A 93 14.62 13.21 0.47
C ILE A 93 15.17 12.92 1.87
N GLU A 94 16.35 12.30 1.97
CA GLU A 94 16.97 11.95 3.24
C GLU A 94 17.42 13.17 4.04
N ASP A 95 17.92 14.20 3.38
CA ASP A 95 18.25 15.49 4.01
C ASP A 95 17.00 16.18 4.55
N GLU A 96 15.91 16.21 3.78
CA GLU A 96 14.63 16.79 4.21
C GLU A 96 14.06 16.04 5.42
N ILE A 97 14.08 14.70 5.41
CA ILE A 97 13.68 13.87 6.55
C ILE A 97 14.53 14.19 7.77
N GLY A 98 15.86 14.27 7.60
CA GLY A 98 16.79 14.57 8.68
C GLY A 98 16.53 15.94 9.31
N CYS A 99 16.26 16.96 8.47
CA CYS A 99 15.91 18.31 8.92
C CYS A 99 14.56 18.32 9.67
N ALA A 100 13.53 17.64 9.14
CA ALA A 100 12.21 17.59 9.76
C ALA A 100 12.25 16.90 11.14
N VAL A 101 12.96 15.77 11.26
CA VAL A 101 13.15 15.06 12.54
C VAL A 101 13.90 15.95 13.54
N ALA A 102 14.99 16.60 13.10
CA ALA A 102 15.79 17.47 13.98
C ALA A 102 15.00 18.68 14.48
N ALA A 103 14.23 19.33 13.60
CA ALA A 103 13.40 20.49 13.95
C ALA A 103 12.32 20.12 14.98
N ALA A 104 11.60 19.04 14.77
CA ALA A 104 10.56 18.58 15.69
C ALA A 104 11.15 18.18 17.06
N ALA A 105 12.28 17.46 17.07
CA ALA A 105 12.96 17.07 18.30
C ALA A 105 13.49 18.31 19.07
N ALA A 106 14.06 19.30 18.38
CA ALA A 106 14.52 20.56 18.98
C ALA A 106 13.38 21.37 19.59
N ALA A 107 12.15 21.25 19.05
CA ALA A 107 10.93 21.85 19.61
C ALA A 107 10.37 21.06 20.81
N GLY A 108 11.08 20.04 21.31
CA GLY A 108 10.64 19.21 22.45
C GLY A 108 9.51 18.25 22.12
N ARG A 109 9.21 18.03 20.86
CA ARG A 109 8.13 17.16 20.39
C ARG A 109 8.62 15.71 20.23
N ARG A 110 7.78 14.75 20.51
CA ARG A 110 8.03 13.37 20.12
C ARG A 110 7.81 13.23 18.61
N VAL A 111 8.72 12.55 17.95
CA VAL A 111 8.67 12.39 16.50
C VAL A 111 8.21 10.98 16.15
N ILE A 112 7.25 10.85 15.22
CA ILE A 112 6.92 9.60 14.55
C ILE A 112 7.36 9.74 13.10
N LEU A 113 8.34 8.94 12.68
CA LEU A 113 8.78 8.87 11.29
C LEU A 113 8.16 7.65 10.63
N HIS A 114 7.29 7.86 9.65
CA HIS A 114 6.73 6.80 8.83
C HIS A 114 7.64 6.54 7.63
N ALA A 115 8.48 5.51 7.75
CA ALA A 115 9.24 4.97 6.63
C ALA A 115 8.31 4.17 5.71
N LEU A 116 8.50 4.29 4.40
CA LEU A 116 7.68 3.64 3.38
C LEU A 116 8.44 2.46 2.78
N ASP A 117 8.00 1.24 3.08
CA ASP A 117 8.52 0.03 2.43
C ASP A 117 7.58 -0.40 1.31
N LEU A 118 7.84 0.18 0.17
CA LEU A 118 7.11 0.24 -1.09
C LEU A 118 5.77 0.99 -1.04
N SER A 119 5.77 2.12 -1.72
CA SER A 119 4.57 2.88 -2.04
C SER A 119 3.64 2.13 -2.99
N LYS A 120 2.50 2.71 -3.30
CA LYS A 120 1.58 2.21 -4.33
C LYS A 120 2.24 2.06 -5.70
N THR A 121 3.28 2.83 -6.01
CA THR A 121 4.00 2.78 -7.30
C THR A 121 5.39 2.12 -7.20
N GLY A 122 5.77 1.67 -6.01
CA GLY A 122 7.00 0.90 -5.80
C GLY A 122 8.20 1.71 -5.27
N LEU A 123 7.99 2.94 -4.76
CA LEU A 123 9.05 3.73 -4.12
C LEU A 123 9.32 3.22 -2.69
N LEU A 124 10.57 3.29 -2.28
CA LEU A 124 11.06 2.97 -0.94
C LEU A 124 11.84 4.17 -0.39
N ALA A 125 11.52 4.61 0.82
CA ALA A 125 12.23 5.68 1.52
C ALA A 125 11.96 5.66 3.03
N PRO A 126 12.88 6.11 3.87
CA PRO A 126 14.28 6.36 3.55
C PRO A 126 15.09 5.06 3.52
N SER A 127 16.40 5.17 3.27
CA SER A 127 17.31 4.03 3.38
C SER A 127 17.41 3.50 4.81
N MET A 128 17.77 2.22 4.95
CA MET A 128 18.06 1.62 6.25
C MET A 128 19.23 2.33 6.96
N ALA A 129 20.18 2.87 6.20
CA ALA A 129 21.31 3.63 6.73
C ALA A 129 20.85 4.90 7.45
N LEU A 130 19.93 5.67 6.83
CA LEU A 130 19.36 6.85 7.50
C LEU A 130 18.55 6.47 8.73
N LEU A 131 17.72 5.43 8.66
CA LEU A 131 16.95 4.97 9.82
C LEU A 131 17.85 4.61 11.01
N ARG A 132 18.97 3.91 10.77
CA ARG A 132 19.99 3.62 11.81
C ARG A 132 20.60 4.89 12.39
N LYS A 133 20.99 5.85 11.53
CA LYS A 133 21.57 7.14 11.95
C LYS A 133 20.60 7.94 12.81
N LEU A 134 19.34 8.05 12.39
CA LEU A 134 18.30 8.76 13.12
C LEU A 134 17.97 8.09 14.46
N ARG A 135 17.87 6.77 14.50
CA ARG A 135 17.67 6.01 15.74
C ARG A 135 18.83 6.24 16.72
N ALA A 136 20.07 6.17 16.26
CA ALA A 136 21.24 6.40 17.09
C ALA A 136 21.28 7.84 17.65
N ARG A 137 20.88 8.82 16.87
CA ARG A 137 20.94 10.26 17.24
C ARG A 137 19.80 10.68 18.16
N PHE A 138 18.56 10.23 17.90
CA PHE A 138 17.36 10.75 18.59
C PHE A 138 16.79 9.78 19.63
N GLY A 139 17.22 8.54 19.65
CA GLY A 139 16.89 7.56 20.70
C GLY A 139 15.38 7.47 20.99
N ASP A 140 15.00 7.79 22.24
CA ASP A 140 13.61 7.70 22.72
C ASP A 140 12.69 8.83 22.21
N ALA A 141 13.24 9.92 21.71
CA ALA A 141 12.46 11.01 21.15
C ALA A 141 11.87 10.67 19.77
N LEU A 142 12.39 9.62 19.10
CA LEU A 142 11.97 9.18 17.78
C LEU A 142 11.33 7.80 17.85
N ASP A 143 10.12 7.68 17.33
CA ASP A 143 9.50 6.40 17.00
C ASP A 143 9.53 6.20 15.49
N ILE A 144 9.98 5.04 15.03
CA ILE A 144 10.00 4.67 13.62
C ILE A 144 8.84 3.70 13.37
N VAL A 145 8.03 4.02 12.39
CA VAL A 145 6.96 3.16 11.87
C VAL A 145 7.27 2.84 10.42
N VAL A 146 7.23 1.59 10.04
CA VAL A 146 7.46 1.16 8.67
C VAL A 146 6.14 0.73 8.05
N ASP A 147 5.61 1.51 7.12
CA ASP A 147 4.50 1.09 6.28
C ASP A 147 5.00 0.06 5.25
N ALA A 148 4.91 -1.22 5.61
CA ALA A 148 5.14 -2.36 4.74
C ALA A 148 3.81 -3.01 4.30
N CYS A 149 2.73 -2.23 4.23
CA CYS A 149 1.39 -2.74 3.90
C CYS A 149 1.27 -3.31 2.48
N GLN A 150 2.21 -3.02 1.57
CA GLN A 150 2.28 -3.75 0.30
C GLN A 150 2.68 -5.23 0.49
N MET A 151 3.29 -5.60 1.61
CA MET A 151 3.77 -6.93 1.98
C MET A 151 4.72 -7.55 0.94
N ARG A 152 5.51 -6.71 0.25
CA ARG A 152 6.52 -7.10 -0.75
C ARG A 152 7.91 -7.12 -0.13
N ILE A 153 8.01 -7.78 1.01
CA ILE A 153 9.16 -7.74 1.90
C ILE A 153 9.48 -9.14 2.44
N GLY A 154 10.75 -9.50 2.46
CA GLY A 154 11.22 -10.76 3.02
C GLY A 154 11.33 -10.73 4.55
N PRO A 155 11.30 -11.91 5.21
CA PRO A 155 11.36 -11.99 6.69
C PRO A 155 12.62 -11.37 7.30
N SER A 156 13.76 -11.47 6.61
CA SER A 156 15.03 -10.88 7.08
C SER A 156 14.97 -9.35 7.19
N ARG A 157 14.27 -8.71 6.27
CA ARG A 157 14.10 -7.24 6.29
C ARG A 157 13.11 -6.80 7.36
N ILE A 158 12.01 -7.54 7.53
CA ILE A 158 11.09 -7.32 8.65
C ILE A 158 11.86 -7.38 9.96
N ARG A 159 12.73 -8.39 10.13
CA ARG A 159 13.58 -8.52 11.32
C ARG A 159 14.52 -7.31 11.45
N ALA A 160 15.18 -6.89 10.39
CA ALA A 160 16.08 -5.73 10.42
C ALA A 160 15.37 -4.44 10.86
N TYR A 161 14.10 -4.22 10.48
CA TYR A 161 13.31 -3.12 11.00
C TYR A 161 12.96 -3.28 12.48
N LEU A 162 12.54 -4.49 12.90
CA LEU A 162 12.24 -4.77 14.30
C LEU A 162 13.47 -4.62 15.21
N ASP A 163 14.66 -4.99 14.71
CA ASP A 163 15.94 -4.84 15.42
C ASP A 163 16.34 -3.34 15.59
N LEU A 164 15.77 -2.43 14.77
CA LEU A 164 15.86 -0.98 14.95
C LEU A 164 14.78 -0.42 15.90
N ASP A 165 14.06 -1.25 16.61
CA ASP A 165 12.89 -0.88 17.40
C ASP A 165 11.80 -0.16 16.57
N ALA A 166 11.68 -0.45 15.28
CA ALA A 166 10.62 0.08 14.43
C ALA A 166 9.35 -0.79 14.52
N VAL A 167 8.19 -0.15 14.58
CA VAL A 167 6.90 -0.82 14.39
C VAL A 167 6.72 -1.10 12.91
N VAL A 168 6.39 -2.33 12.51
CA VAL A 168 6.20 -2.69 11.11
C VAL A 168 4.73 -3.00 10.84
N GLN A 169 4.11 -2.19 9.99
CA GLN A 169 2.72 -2.38 9.56
C GLN A 169 2.67 -3.27 8.33
N ILE A 170 1.82 -4.28 8.36
CA ILE A 170 1.66 -5.24 7.28
C ILE A 170 0.18 -5.47 6.94
N THR A 171 -0.09 -5.96 5.73
CA THR A 171 -1.44 -6.41 5.37
C THR A 171 -1.42 -7.75 4.64
N GLY A 172 -2.45 -8.57 4.88
CA GLY A 172 -2.66 -9.82 4.16
C GLY A 172 -3.36 -9.65 2.80
N SER A 173 -3.92 -8.48 2.52
CA SER A 173 -4.85 -8.24 1.42
C SER A 173 -4.23 -7.75 0.10
N LYS A 174 -2.91 -7.52 0.05
CA LYS A 174 -2.22 -7.03 -1.15
C LYS A 174 -1.38 -8.13 -1.79
N PHE A 175 -0.07 -8.13 -1.60
CA PHE A 175 0.82 -9.12 -2.20
C PHE A 175 0.42 -10.57 -1.88
N LEU A 176 -0.01 -10.85 -0.65
CA LEU A 176 -0.45 -12.18 -0.22
C LEU A 176 -1.81 -12.60 -0.79
N THR A 177 -2.50 -11.72 -1.53
CA THR A 177 -3.79 -12.01 -2.18
C THR A 177 -4.89 -12.54 -1.25
N GLY A 178 -4.78 -12.28 0.05
CA GLY A 178 -5.83 -12.56 1.01
C GLY A 178 -7.02 -11.59 0.88
N PRO A 179 -8.14 -11.88 1.55
CA PRO A 179 -9.30 -10.99 1.54
C PRO A 179 -8.97 -9.58 2.06
N PRO A 180 -9.67 -8.54 1.60
CA PRO A 180 -9.53 -7.18 2.12
C PRO A 180 -9.75 -7.11 3.64
N PHE A 181 -9.26 -6.04 4.27
CA PHE A 181 -9.40 -5.80 5.70
C PHE A 181 -8.65 -6.85 6.58
N ALA A 182 -7.37 -7.02 6.31
CA ALA A 182 -6.44 -7.84 7.09
C ALA A 182 -5.14 -7.07 7.34
N GLY A 183 -5.16 -6.14 8.30
CA GLY A 183 -4.02 -5.37 8.77
C GLY A 183 -3.41 -5.96 10.05
N ALA A 184 -2.13 -5.68 10.31
CA ALA A 184 -1.47 -5.96 11.57
C ALA A 184 -0.26 -5.05 11.77
N ALA A 185 0.11 -4.83 13.03
CA ALA A 185 1.36 -4.20 13.42
C ALA A 185 2.24 -5.20 14.18
N LEU A 186 3.47 -5.35 13.71
CA LEU A 186 4.54 -6.08 14.39
C LEU A 186 5.25 -5.08 15.31
N ILE A 187 5.18 -5.29 16.60
CA ILE A 187 5.66 -4.36 17.62
C ILE A 187 6.93 -4.93 18.23
N PRO A 188 8.09 -4.25 18.16
CA PRO A 188 9.33 -4.71 18.77
C PRO A 188 9.25 -4.68 20.31
N PRO A 189 10.07 -5.48 21.00
CA PRO A 189 9.99 -5.65 22.46
C PRO A 189 10.08 -4.34 23.24
N ARG A 190 10.93 -3.39 22.81
CA ARG A 190 11.08 -2.09 23.46
C ARG A 190 9.77 -1.27 23.43
N ILE A 191 9.11 -1.21 22.28
CA ILE A 191 7.84 -0.51 22.13
C ILE A 191 6.71 -1.28 22.84
N ALA A 192 6.73 -2.64 22.76
CA ALA A 192 5.73 -3.48 23.42
C ALA A 192 5.68 -3.28 24.95
N ARG A 193 6.80 -2.94 25.60
CA ARG A 193 6.83 -2.61 27.03
C ARG A 193 5.94 -1.42 27.41
N ARG A 194 5.69 -0.48 26.46
CA ARG A 194 4.77 0.63 26.68
C ARG A 194 3.32 0.16 26.90
N LEU A 195 2.95 -0.98 26.30
CA LEU A 195 1.62 -1.60 26.47
C LEU A 195 1.37 -2.18 27.85
N GLY A 196 2.41 -2.38 28.65
CA GLY A 196 2.32 -2.85 30.04
C GLY A 196 1.82 -1.78 31.02
N ARG A 197 1.75 -0.53 30.61
CA ARG A 197 1.39 0.62 31.46
C ARG A 197 0.53 1.61 30.68
N GLY A 198 -0.18 2.47 31.40
CA GLY A 198 -1.01 3.52 30.81
C GLY A 198 -2.35 3.00 30.28
N ARG A 199 -3.04 3.86 29.54
CA ARG A 199 -4.30 3.57 28.86
C ARG A 199 -4.22 4.06 27.42
N LEU A 200 -4.82 3.30 26.51
CA LEU A 200 -4.99 3.73 25.13
C LEU A 200 -5.96 4.94 25.07
N PRO A 201 -5.84 5.81 24.06
CA PRO A 201 -6.84 6.83 23.78
C PRO A 201 -8.25 6.24 23.72
N SER A 202 -9.21 6.91 24.35
CA SER A 202 -10.57 6.37 24.56
C SER A 202 -11.29 6.07 23.24
N GLY A 203 -11.13 6.91 22.23
CA GLY A 203 -11.79 6.72 20.94
C GLY A 203 -11.24 5.56 20.09
N LEU A 204 -10.22 4.83 20.56
CA LEU A 204 -9.80 3.59 19.93
C LEU A 204 -10.77 2.43 20.12
N ASP A 205 -11.72 2.52 21.05
CA ASP A 205 -12.82 1.56 21.20
C ASP A 205 -13.71 1.46 19.95
N ALA A 206 -13.79 2.53 19.17
CA ALA A 206 -14.48 2.53 17.88
C ALA A 206 -13.74 1.73 16.78
N TYR A 207 -12.46 1.44 16.96
CA TYR A 207 -11.60 0.81 15.94
C TYR A 207 -11.09 -0.57 16.32
N PHE A 208 -10.92 -0.84 17.61
CA PHE A 208 -10.30 -2.04 18.13
C PHE A 208 -11.14 -2.70 19.20
N SER A 209 -11.11 -4.03 19.22
CA SER A 209 -11.61 -4.86 20.29
C SER A 209 -10.47 -5.49 21.07
N ARG A 210 -10.70 -5.90 22.32
CA ARG A 210 -9.69 -6.48 23.20
C ARG A 210 -9.04 -7.74 22.60
N GLY A 211 -9.81 -8.55 21.86
CA GLY A 211 -9.32 -9.80 21.23
C GLY A 211 -8.28 -9.61 20.13
N GLU A 212 -8.09 -8.38 19.62
CA GLU A 212 -7.07 -8.07 18.60
C GLU A 212 -5.68 -7.80 19.19
N TRP A 213 -5.60 -7.71 20.52
CA TRP A 213 -4.40 -7.41 21.28
C TRP A 213 -3.87 -8.64 22.05
N PRO A 214 -2.56 -8.75 22.25
CA PRO A 214 -2.02 -9.81 23.09
C PRO A 214 -2.53 -9.68 24.54
N PRO A 215 -2.73 -10.78 25.26
CA PRO A 215 -3.19 -10.78 26.65
C PRO A 215 -2.35 -9.89 27.57
N SER A 216 -1.05 -9.77 27.31
CA SER A 216 -0.10 -8.96 28.07
C SER A 216 -0.23 -7.45 27.86
N ALA A 217 -1.04 -6.98 26.87
CA ALA A 217 -1.24 -5.57 26.59
C ALA A 217 -2.22 -4.95 27.60
N MET A 218 -1.72 -4.54 28.77
CA MET A 218 -2.52 -3.99 29.88
C MET A 218 -3.21 -2.67 29.47
N ALA A 219 -2.54 -1.85 28.64
CA ALA A 219 -3.11 -0.59 28.13
C ALA A 219 -4.41 -0.80 27.33
N ALA A 220 -4.61 -1.99 26.76
CA ALA A 220 -5.80 -2.32 25.97
C ALA A 220 -6.99 -2.85 26.80
N ARG A 221 -6.89 -2.89 28.14
CA ARG A 221 -7.95 -3.42 29.02
C ARG A 221 -9.25 -2.62 28.96
N GLY A 222 -9.19 -1.36 28.53
CA GLY A 222 -10.38 -0.52 28.37
C GLY A 222 -11.11 -0.67 27.06
N LEU A 223 -10.60 -1.47 26.12
CA LEU A 223 -11.25 -1.75 24.85
C LEU A 223 -12.45 -2.69 25.03
N PRO A 224 -13.48 -2.61 24.16
CA PRO A 224 -14.62 -3.52 24.18
C PRO A 224 -14.18 -4.98 24.11
N GLU A 225 -14.78 -5.82 24.95
CA GLU A 225 -14.59 -7.25 24.83
C GLU A 225 -15.20 -7.76 23.53
N GLY A 226 -14.49 -8.63 22.83
CA GLY A 226 -14.95 -9.19 21.58
C GLY A 226 -13.86 -9.96 20.86
N ALA A 227 -14.28 -10.93 20.05
CA ALA A 227 -13.43 -11.67 19.14
C ALA A 227 -13.82 -11.32 17.70
N ASN A 228 -12.88 -10.74 16.95
CA ASN A 228 -13.08 -10.41 15.54
C ASN A 228 -12.80 -11.65 14.67
N TYR A 229 -13.78 -12.58 14.62
CA TYR A 229 -13.66 -13.79 13.80
C TYR A 229 -13.48 -13.49 12.31
N GLY A 230 -14.08 -12.41 11.80
CA GLY A 230 -13.91 -11.99 10.42
C GLY A 230 -12.45 -11.64 10.11
N LEU A 231 -11.79 -10.88 10.97
CA LEU A 231 -10.37 -10.55 10.84
C LEU A 231 -9.48 -11.79 10.99
N LEU A 232 -9.80 -12.67 11.94
CA LEU A 232 -9.08 -13.94 12.10
C LEU A 232 -9.13 -14.80 10.84
N LEU A 233 -10.32 -14.96 10.23
CA LEU A 233 -10.49 -15.76 9.02
C LEU A 233 -9.76 -15.16 7.82
N ARG A 234 -9.76 -13.82 7.67
CA ARG A 234 -9.01 -13.12 6.63
C ARG A 234 -7.51 -13.34 6.79
N TRP A 235 -7.00 -13.23 8.01
CA TRP A 235 -5.59 -13.54 8.29
C TRP A 235 -5.25 -15.01 8.07
N ARG A 236 -6.13 -15.95 8.42
CA ARG A 236 -5.91 -17.38 8.12
C ARG A 236 -5.78 -17.64 6.62
N ALA A 237 -6.61 -16.99 5.80
CA ALA A 237 -6.51 -17.08 4.35
C ALA A 237 -5.19 -16.49 3.83
N ALA A 238 -4.81 -15.29 4.28
CA ALA A 238 -3.55 -14.66 3.89
C ALA A 238 -2.31 -15.47 4.33
N LEU A 239 -2.34 -16.06 5.53
CA LEU A 239 -1.27 -16.91 6.03
C LEU A 239 -1.19 -18.25 5.28
N ALA A 240 -2.29 -18.76 4.74
CA ALA A 240 -2.26 -19.93 3.85
C ALA A 240 -1.49 -19.61 2.57
N GLU A 241 -1.76 -18.44 1.94
CA GLU A 241 -1.00 -17.96 0.78
C GLU A 241 0.49 -17.76 1.11
N LEU A 242 0.78 -17.13 2.25
CA LEU A 242 2.16 -16.91 2.70
C LEU A 242 2.92 -18.23 2.86
N ARG A 243 2.31 -19.28 3.42
CA ARG A 243 2.95 -20.59 3.57
C ARG A 243 3.33 -21.21 2.25
N VAL A 244 2.43 -21.16 1.26
CA VAL A 244 2.72 -21.68 -0.09
C VAL A 244 3.81 -20.86 -0.77
N PHE A 245 3.74 -19.52 -0.66
CA PHE A 245 4.77 -18.63 -1.20
C PHE A 245 6.14 -18.85 -0.52
N ALA A 246 6.17 -19.01 0.79
CA ALA A 246 7.41 -19.22 1.54
C ALA A 246 8.14 -20.52 1.13
N ALA A 247 7.39 -21.55 0.71
CA ALA A 247 7.97 -22.82 0.25
C ALA A 247 8.59 -22.73 -1.16
N VAL A 248 8.36 -21.64 -1.92
CA VAL A 248 8.98 -21.45 -3.24
C VAL A 248 10.46 -21.08 -3.08
N PRO A 249 11.40 -21.74 -3.80
CA PRO A 249 12.80 -21.37 -3.78
C PRO A 249 13.05 -19.91 -4.20
N GLU A 250 14.01 -19.24 -3.56
CA GLU A 250 14.34 -17.82 -3.82
C GLU A 250 14.66 -17.53 -5.29
N ALA A 251 15.45 -18.42 -5.93
CA ALA A 251 15.78 -18.31 -7.36
C ALA A 251 14.51 -18.33 -8.23
N ARG A 252 13.51 -19.14 -7.87
CA ARG A 252 12.24 -19.20 -8.61
C ARG A 252 11.39 -17.97 -8.39
N LYS A 253 11.35 -17.42 -7.18
CA LYS A 253 10.67 -16.15 -6.90
C LYS A 253 11.23 -15.05 -7.80
N SER A 254 12.55 -14.93 -7.87
CA SER A 254 13.25 -13.94 -8.70
C SER A 254 13.00 -14.16 -10.19
N ASP A 255 13.10 -15.39 -10.68
CA ASP A 255 12.82 -15.74 -12.08
C ASP A 255 11.41 -15.31 -12.51
N VAL A 256 10.39 -15.63 -11.71
CA VAL A 256 9.00 -15.24 -12.02
C VAL A 256 8.82 -13.72 -12.06
N LEU A 257 9.45 -12.98 -11.14
CA LEU A 257 9.37 -11.51 -11.12
C LEU A 257 10.09 -10.88 -12.32
N LEU A 258 11.23 -11.43 -12.75
CA LEU A 258 11.93 -10.97 -13.95
C LEU A 258 11.11 -11.24 -15.21
N ARG A 259 10.48 -12.41 -15.33
CA ARG A 259 9.57 -12.73 -16.44
C ARG A 259 8.34 -11.84 -16.44
N PHE A 260 7.79 -11.54 -15.27
CA PHE A 260 6.67 -10.60 -15.14
C PHE A 260 7.06 -9.20 -15.61
N ARG A 261 8.23 -8.69 -15.21
CA ARG A 261 8.78 -7.42 -15.70
C ARG A 261 8.87 -7.42 -17.24
N ALA A 262 9.52 -8.41 -17.82
CA ALA A 262 9.68 -8.52 -19.27
C ALA A 262 8.32 -8.56 -20.00
N ALA A 263 7.33 -9.26 -19.43
CA ALA A 263 5.98 -9.33 -19.99
C ALA A 263 5.25 -7.99 -19.93
N VAL A 264 5.40 -7.21 -18.83
CA VAL A 264 4.85 -5.85 -18.73
C VAL A 264 5.47 -4.92 -19.76
N GLU A 265 6.81 -4.92 -19.86
CA GLU A 265 7.54 -4.08 -20.81
C GLU A 265 7.15 -4.40 -22.26
N ALA A 266 7.05 -5.70 -22.59
CA ALA A 266 6.60 -6.15 -23.91
C ALA A 266 5.14 -5.77 -24.19
N ALA A 267 4.24 -5.88 -23.22
CA ALA A 267 2.83 -5.53 -23.39
C ALA A 267 2.65 -4.02 -23.59
N VAL A 268 3.38 -3.20 -22.84
CA VAL A 268 3.41 -1.74 -23.02
C VAL A 268 3.95 -1.36 -24.41
N ALA A 269 5.05 -1.97 -24.83
CA ALA A 269 5.69 -1.65 -26.12
C ALA A 269 4.84 -2.02 -27.36
N ARG A 270 3.79 -2.86 -27.21
CA ARG A 270 2.89 -3.23 -28.32
C ARG A 270 1.93 -2.11 -28.74
N HIS A 271 1.75 -1.10 -27.90
CA HIS A 271 0.82 -0.02 -28.13
C HIS A 271 1.46 1.32 -27.74
N ASP A 272 1.48 2.27 -28.63
CA ASP A 272 2.05 3.61 -28.44
C ASP A 272 1.27 4.50 -27.46
N ILE A 273 0.11 4.05 -27.03
CA ILE A 273 -0.78 4.76 -26.09
C ILE A 273 -0.35 4.68 -24.64
N PHE A 274 0.62 3.84 -24.29
CA PHE A 274 1.07 3.64 -22.92
C PHE A 274 2.37 4.39 -22.63
N VAL A 275 2.46 4.92 -21.42
CA VAL A 275 3.70 5.47 -20.85
C VAL A 275 4.00 4.70 -19.57
N LEU A 276 5.07 3.91 -19.57
CA LEU A 276 5.51 3.19 -18.38
C LEU A 276 6.29 4.13 -17.46
N GLN A 277 5.98 4.10 -16.17
CA GLN A 277 6.70 4.92 -15.20
C GLN A 277 8.10 4.36 -14.94
N THR A 278 9.11 5.21 -15.04
CA THR A 278 10.50 4.87 -14.71
C THR A 278 10.68 4.95 -13.19
N VAL A 279 10.81 3.81 -12.55
CA VAL A 279 11.14 3.65 -11.12
C VAL A 279 12.24 2.61 -11.01
N ALA A 280 13.27 2.89 -10.24
CA ALA A 280 14.35 1.94 -9.98
C ALA A 280 13.85 0.73 -9.17
N ASP A 281 14.60 -0.36 -9.20
CA ASP A 281 14.39 -1.46 -8.26
C ASP A 281 14.57 -0.95 -6.82
N PRO A 282 13.84 -1.53 -5.84
CA PRO A 282 13.99 -1.12 -4.44
C PRO A 282 15.44 -1.25 -3.98
N ALA A 283 16.00 -0.14 -3.47
CA ALA A 283 17.38 -0.11 -2.97
C ALA A 283 17.48 -0.86 -1.65
N ARG A 284 17.63 -2.19 -1.73
CA ARG A 284 17.69 -3.09 -0.56
C ARG A 284 19.04 -3.79 -0.47
N GLU A 285 19.63 -3.76 0.71
CA GLU A 285 20.88 -4.46 1.02
C GLU A 285 20.68 -5.98 0.89
N GLY A 286 21.68 -6.71 0.42
CA GLY A 286 21.74 -8.18 0.42
C GLY A 286 20.93 -8.89 -0.68
N GLY A 287 20.35 -8.16 -1.63
CA GLY A 287 19.60 -8.77 -2.75
C GLY A 287 18.34 -9.53 -2.29
N GLY A 288 17.87 -10.48 -3.11
CA GLY A 288 16.66 -11.28 -2.88
C GLY A 288 15.52 -10.90 -3.80
N TRP A 289 14.46 -11.72 -3.81
CA TRP A 289 13.28 -11.48 -4.64
C TRP A 289 12.61 -10.13 -4.35
N ASP A 290 12.66 -9.68 -3.12
CA ASP A 290 12.05 -8.44 -2.66
C ASP A 290 12.85 -7.18 -3.03
N ALA A 291 14.05 -7.34 -3.57
CA ALA A 291 14.81 -6.27 -4.21
C ALA A 291 14.41 -6.04 -5.69
N LEU A 292 13.53 -6.88 -6.24
CA LEU A 292 13.03 -6.73 -7.60
C LEU A 292 11.69 -5.99 -7.62
N ARG A 293 11.50 -5.15 -8.63
CA ARG A 293 10.20 -4.51 -8.87
C ARG A 293 9.13 -5.56 -9.13
N SER A 294 8.00 -5.36 -8.47
CA SER A 294 6.81 -6.21 -8.60
C SER A 294 5.52 -5.39 -8.78
N VAL A 295 5.64 -4.06 -8.84
CA VAL A 295 4.57 -3.10 -9.16
C VAL A 295 5.06 -2.24 -10.32
N PHE A 296 4.21 -2.10 -11.35
CA PHE A 296 4.48 -1.32 -12.54
C PHE A 296 3.33 -0.35 -12.76
N ALA A 297 3.60 0.94 -12.59
CA ALA A 297 2.65 2.00 -12.87
C ALA A 297 2.80 2.46 -14.32
N PHE A 298 1.69 2.68 -14.99
CA PHE A 298 1.66 3.18 -16.36
C PHE A 298 0.50 4.16 -16.55
N ALA A 299 0.70 5.14 -17.41
CA ALA A 299 -0.32 6.08 -17.83
C ALA A 299 -0.82 5.72 -19.23
N VAL A 300 -2.02 6.18 -19.56
CA VAL A 300 -2.67 5.96 -20.85
C VAL A 300 -2.91 7.31 -21.52
N ARG A 301 -2.57 7.43 -22.79
CA ARG A 301 -2.84 8.62 -23.59
C ARG A 301 -4.35 8.80 -23.80
N ALA A 302 -4.83 10.04 -23.68
CA ALA A 302 -6.23 10.36 -23.82
C ALA A 302 -6.76 10.03 -25.23
N PRO A 303 -8.05 9.69 -25.38
CA PRO A 303 -8.64 9.48 -26.70
C PRO A 303 -8.44 10.70 -27.60
N GLY A 304 -8.11 10.45 -28.87
CA GLY A 304 -7.86 11.51 -29.87
C GLY A 304 -6.61 12.36 -29.65
N SER A 305 -5.75 12.00 -28.67
CA SER A 305 -4.51 12.72 -28.39
C SER A 305 -3.34 11.74 -28.16
N MET A 306 -2.17 12.15 -28.65
CA MET A 306 -0.92 11.45 -28.37
C MET A 306 -0.05 12.18 -27.33
N ASP A 307 -0.39 13.42 -27.00
CA ASP A 307 0.38 14.25 -26.06
C ASP A 307 -0.21 14.27 -24.66
N ARG A 308 -1.55 14.26 -24.56
CA ARG A 308 -2.23 14.28 -23.25
C ARG A 308 -2.41 12.88 -22.67
N LEU A 309 -2.17 12.75 -21.37
CA LEU A 309 -2.44 11.55 -20.58
C LEU A 309 -3.82 11.65 -19.91
N LEU A 310 -4.42 10.51 -19.55
CA LEU A 310 -5.65 10.49 -18.79
C LEU A 310 -5.45 11.15 -17.42
N ASP A 311 -6.33 12.03 -17.06
CA ASP A 311 -6.44 12.56 -15.71
C ASP A 311 -6.93 11.48 -14.71
N PRO A 312 -6.91 11.72 -13.39
CA PRO A 312 -7.32 10.73 -12.40
C PRO A 312 -8.79 10.28 -12.54
N ALA A 313 -9.70 11.13 -13.00
CA ALA A 313 -11.10 10.79 -13.16
C ALA A 313 -11.30 9.86 -14.36
N ALA A 314 -10.70 10.19 -15.51
CA ALA A 314 -10.74 9.37 -16.71
C ALA A 314 -10.01 8.01 -16.50
N ALA A 315 -8.86 8.01 -15.80
CA ALA A 315 -8.17 6.77 -15.44
C ALA A 315 -9.02 5.88 -14.51
N ARG A 316 -9.77 6.48 -13.59
CA ARG A 316 -10.72 5.76 -12.73
C ARG A 316 -11.89 5.20 -13.53
N GLN A 317 -12.41 5.94 -14.49
CA GLN A 317 -13.46 5.47 -15.38
C GLN A 317 -12.99 4.26 -16.19
N LEU A 318 -11.80 4.34 -16.80
CA LEU A 318 -11.18 3.22 -17.51
C LEU A 318 -10.97 2.00 -16.58
N TYR A 319 -10.51 2.22 -15.37
CA TYR A 319 -10.38 1.19 -14.35
C TYR A 319 -11.73 0.48 -14.06
N HIS A 320 -12.83 1.21 -13.98
CA HIS A 320 -14.16 0.62 -13.79
C HIS A 320 -14.58 -0.22 -15.00
N TRP A 321 -14.36 0.27 -16.22
CA TRP A 321 -14.66 -0.49 -17.45
C TRP A 321 -13.81 -1.76 -17.59
N LEU A 322 -12.57 -1.76 -17.11
CA LEU A 322 -11.75 -2.97 -17.05
C LEU A 322 -12.39 -4.07 -16.19
N ASN A 323 -13.05 -3.67 -15.11
CA ASN A 323 -13.76 -4.57 -14.20
C ASN A 323 -15.18 -4.95 -14.68
N ALA A 324 -15.60 -4.48 -15.85
CA ALA A 324 -16.90 -4.76 -16.44
C ALA A 324 -16.79 -5.70 -17.65
N ASP A 325 -17.86 -6.45 -17.91
CA ASP A 325 -18.06 -7.14 -19.17
C ASP A 325 -18.63 -6.13 -20.20
N CYS A 326 -17.81 -5.78 -21.17
CA CYS A 326 -18.14 -4.83 -22.23
C CYS A 326 -18.47 -5.51 -23.55
N ALA A 327 -18.67 -6.84 -23.58
CA ALA A 327 -18.90 -7.61 -24.81
C ALA A 327 -20.09 -7.13 -25.64
N ALA A 328 -21.14 -6.61 -25.01
CA ALA A 328 -22.33 -6.09 -25.69
C ALA A 328 -22.06 -4.92 -26.63
N LEU A 329 -20.92 -4.23 -26.47
CA LEU A 329 -20.51 -3.12 -27.32
C LEU A 329 -19.76 -3.56 -28.59
N PHE A 330 -19.50 -4.86 -28.75
CA PHE A 330 -18.72 -5.41 -29.85
C PHE A 330 -19.49 -6.54 -30.52
N ASP A 331 -19.59 -6.51 -31.83
CA ASP A 331 -20.49 -7.42 -32.56
C ASP A 331 -20.00 -8.87 -32.53
N THR A 332 -18.77 -9.13 -32.91
CA THR A 332 -18.21 -10.50 -32.98
C THR A 332 -16.69 -10.53 -32.86
N GLY A 333 -16.13 -11.74 -32.82
CA GLY A 333 -14.70 -11.98 -32.98
C GLY A 333 -13.84 -11.71 -31.75
N ARG A 334 -12.60 -11.33 -32.03
CA ARG A 334 -11.56 -11.14 -31.02
C ARG A 334 -11.88 -10.00 -30.06
N ASP A 335 -12.37 -8.88 -30.59
CA ASP A 335 -12.65 -7.67 -29.78
C ASP A 335 -13.74 -7.92 -28.75
N ARG A 336 -14.82 -8.61 -29.15
CA ARG A 336 -15.86 -9.07 -28.22
C ARG A 336 -15.30 -9.98 -27.12
N SER A 337 -14.42 -10.91 -27.48
CA SER A 337 -13.78 -11.83 -26.53
C SER A 337 -12.87 -11.09 -25.55
N ILE A 338 -12.10 -10.09 -26.00
CA ILE A 338 -11.26 -9.24 -25.16
C ILE A 338 -12.13 -8.35 -24.26
N ALA A 339 -13.17 -7.73 -24.81
CA ALA A 339 -14.08 -6.84 -24.08
C ALA A 339 -14.85 -7.56 -22.95
N ALA A 340 -15.17 -8.86 -23.14
CA ALA A 340 -15.83 -9.69 -22.14
C ALA A 340 -14.98 -9.98 -20.90
N ARG A 341 -13.63 -9.90 -21.01
CA ARG A 341 -12.72 -10.22 -19.89
C ARG A 341 -12.87 -9.22 -18.76
N ILE A 342 -13.06 -9.72 -17.54
CA ILE A 342 -13.01 -8.91 -16.33
C ILE A 342 -11.56 -8.86 -15.84
N CYS A 343 -10.98 -7.66 -15.81
CA CYS A 343 -9.57 -7.46 -15.46
C CYS A 343 -9.46 -6.67 -14.16
N HIS A 344 -8.91 -7.28 -13.13
CA HIS A 344 -8.63 -6.63 -11.87
C HIS A 344 -7.17 -6.18 -11.81
N ILE A 345 -6.94 -4.88 -11.89
CA ILE A 345 -5.62 -4.25 -11.76
C ILE A 345 -5.60 -3.31 -10.55
N GLY A 346 -4.46 -2.69 -10.25
CA GLY A 346 -4.39 -1.70 -9.17
C GLY A 346 -5.15 -0.41 -9.52
N GLN A 347 -5.87 0.14 -8.55
CA GLN A 347 -6.56 1.43 -8.69
C GLN A 347 -5.57 2.52 -9.13
N PRO A 348 -6.01 3.51 -9.92
CA PRO A 348 -5.14 4.60 -10.35
C PRO A 348 -4.63 5.42 -9.16
N VAL A 349 -3.39 5.90 -9.30
CA VAL A 349 -2.75 6.85 -8.38
C VAL A 349 -2.65 8.18 -9.11
N ALA A 350 -3.11 9.25 -8.47
CA ALA A 350 -2.99 10.60 -8.99
C ALA A 350 -1.60 11.15 -8.65
N LEU A 351 -0.83 11.53 -9.66
CA LEU A 351 0.49 12.16 -9.50
C LEU A 351 0.52 13.47 -10.30
N PRO A 352 1.32 14.47 -9.86
CA PRO A 352 1.44 15.75 -10.55
C PRO A 352 1.88 15.59 -12.01
N ASP A 353 1.46 16.52 -12.88
CA ASP A 353 1.81 16.58 -14.31
C ASP A 353 2.83 17.69 -14.63
N GLY A 354 3.18 18.54 -13.66
CA GLY A 354 4.07 19.70 -13.84
C GLY A 354 3.37 20.99 -14.25
N GLU A 355 2.10 20.93 -14.66
CA GLU A 355 1.33 22.07 -15.14
C GLU A 355 0.21 22.50 -14.17
N GLY A 356 0.22 21.96 -12.96
CA GLY A 356 -0.78 22.20 -11.93
C GLY A 356 -1.98 21.26 -11.98
N GLY A 357 -1.95 20.27 -12.89
CA GLY A 357 -2.90 19.16 -12.99
C GLY A 357 -2.32 17.87 -12.42
N GLN A 358 -3.02 16.77 -12.72
CA GLN A 358 -2.62 15.42 -12.29
C GLN A 358 -2.87 14.39 -13.39
N ILE A 359 -2.00 13.38 -13.44
CA ILE A 359 -2.12 12.19 -14.28
C ILE A 359 -2.61 11.02 -13.44
N GLY A 360 -3.54 10.23 -13.99
CA GLY A 360 -4.01 8.99 -13.39
C GLY A 360 -3.15 7.79 -13.81
N TRP A 361 -2.28 7.30 -12.92
CA TRP A 361 -1.39 6.17 -13.16
C TRP A 361 -2.05 4.85 -12.74
N LEU A 362 -2.40 4.02 -13.71
CA LEU A 362 -2.85 2.63 -13.49
C LEU A 362 -1.68 1.74 -13.09
N ARG A 363 -1.97 0.56 -12.51
CA ARG A 363 -0.91 -0.31 -12.01
C ARG A 363 -1.22 -1.78 -12.26
N VAL A 364 -0.22 -2.51 -12.74
CA VAL A 364 -0.18 -3.96 -12.70
C VAL A 364 0.86 -4.42 -11.69
N SER A 365 0.61 -5.54 -11.02
CA SER A 365 1.52 -6.01 -9.98
C SER A 365 1.51 -7.53 -9.84
N ALA A 366 2.69 -8.11 -9.66
CA ALA A 366 2.82 -9.51 -9.28
C ALA A 366 2.36 -9.71 -7.82
N GLY A 367 1.52 -10.71 -7.57
CA GLY A 367 1.17 -11.16 -6.23
C GLY A 367 1.83 -12.50 -5.89
N ALA A 368 1.69 -12.95 -4.65
CA ALA A 368 2.24 -14.22 -4.19
C ALA A 368 1.76 -15.41 -5.05
N ARG A 369 0.47 -15.41 -5.45
CA ARG A 369 -0.11 -16.48 -6.29
C ARG A 369 0.52 -16.60 -7.67
N LEU A 370 0.95 -15.50 -8.29
CA LEU A 370 1.68 -15.57 -9.56
C LEU A 370 2.95 -16.42 -9.39
N ILE A 371 3.62 -16.29 -8.26
CA ILE A 371 4.87 -16.98 -7.95
C ILE A 371 4.61 -18.43 -7.50
N SER A 372 3.73 -18.63 -6.54
CA SER A 372 3.47 -19.92 -5.90
C SER A 372 2.51 -20.82 -6.67
N GLY A 373 1.71 -20.27 -7.57
CA GLY A 373 0.68 -20.97 -8.32
C GLY A 373 -0.72 -20.73 -7.76
N GLU A 374 -1.65 -20.70 -8.66
CA GLU A 374 -3.07 -20.45 -8.42
C GLU A 374 -3.86 -21.78 -8.55
N PRO A 375 -4.79 -22.06 -7.61
CA PRO A 375 -5.53 -23.33 -7.61
C PRO A 375 -6.34 -23.62 -8.88
N SER A 376 -6.81 -22.59 -9.59
CA SER A 376 -7.55 -22.74 -10.85
C SER A 376 -6.72 -23.33 -11.98
N HIS A 377 -5.38 -23.29 -11.87
CA HIS A 377 -4.44 -23.82 -12.85
C HIS A 377 -3.88 -25.20 -12.45
N ARG A 378 -4.58 -25.93 -11.59
CA ARG A 378 -4.18 -27.30 -11.21
C ARG A 378 -4.05 -28.18 -12.44
N GLY A 379 -2.97 -28.98 -12.47
CA GLY A 379 -2.67 -29.89 -13.59
C GLY A 379 -1.89 -29.25 -14.74
N LEU A 380 -1.71 -27.93 -14.79
CA LEU A 380 -0.77 -27.30 -15.73
C LEU A 380 0.67 -27.41 -15.21
N ALA A 381 1.59 -27.80 -16.07
CA ALA A 381 3.01 -27.66 -15.78
C ALA A 381 3.36 -26.20 -15.48
N THR A 382 4.31 -25.98 -14.56
CA THR A 382 4.64 -24.63 -14.05
C THR A 382 4.94 -23.62 -15.15
N ASP A 383 5.68 -23.99 -16.18
CA ASP A 383 6.01 -23.07 -17.29
C ASP A 383 4.81 -22.77 -18.19
N ARG A 384 3.92 -23.74 -18.42
CA ARG A 384 2.65 -23.51 -19.13
C ARG A 384 1.73 -22.57 -18.36
N ARG A 385 1.64 -22.75 -17.04
CA ARG A 385 0.90 -21.84 -16.17
C ARG A 385 1.45 -20.43 -16.28
N LEU A 386 2.76 -20.26 -16.13
CA LEU A 386 3.40 -18.95 -16.19
C LEU A 386 3.21 -18.29 -17.57
N ALA A 387 3.35 -19.04 -18.67
CA ALA A 387 3.09 -18.54 -20.02
C ALA A 387 1.64 -18.05 -20.18
N ARG A 388 0.66 -18.76 -19.60
CA ARG A 388 -0.74 -18.34 -19.59
C ARG A 388 -0.94 -17.05 -18.81
N GLU A 389 -0.36 -16.92 -17.59
CA GLU A 389 -0.42 -15.72 -16.77
C GLU A 389 0.17 -14.50 -17.48
N MET A 390 1.28 -14.68 -18.19
CA MET A 390 1.89 -13.61 -19.00
C MET A 390 1.01 -13.27 -20.22
N GLY A 391 0.32 -14.23 -20.81
CA GLY A 391 -0.66 -14.02 -21.85
C GLY A 391 -1.90 -13.25 -21.35
N ASP A 392 -2.41 -13.59 -20.17
CA ASP A 392 -3.51 -12.87 -19.52
C ASP A 392 -3.10 -11.43 -19.17
N LEU A 393 -1.86 -11.19 -18.74
CA LEU A 393 -1.32 -9.83 -18.56
C LEU A 393 -1.35 -9.04 -19.88
N ALA A 394 -0.91 -9.64 -20.99
CA ALA A 394 -0.95 -8.97 -22.29
C ALA A 394 -2.38 -8.62 -22.73
N LEU A 395 -3.36 -9.48 -22.44
CA LEU A 395 -4.78 -9.22 -22.71
C LEU A 395 -5.33 -8.01 -21.91
N VAL A 396 -4.79 -7.71 -20.73
CA VAL A 396 -5.17 -6.50 -19.98
C VAL A 396 -4.84 -5.25 -20.79
N PHE A 397 -3.64 -5.17 -21.36
CA PHE A 397 -3.20 -4.03 -22.18
C PHE A 397 -3.98 -3.97 -23.50
N ASP A 398 -4.24 -5.11 -24.15
CA ASP A 398 -5.09 -5.20 -25.34
C ASP A 398 -6.51 -4.69 -25.03
N LYS A 399 -7.09 -5.06 -23.89
CA LYS A 399 -8.41 -4.55 -23.47
C LYS A 399 -8.36 -3.04 -23.24
N ILE A 400 -7.34 -2.50 -22.58
CA ILE A 400 -7.22 -1.05 -22.37
C ILE A 400 -7.18 -0.33 -23.72
N ALA A 401 -6.38 -0.81 -24.68
CA ALA A 401 -6.29 -0.22 -26.00
C ALA A 401 -7.64 -0.24 -26.74
N LEU A 402 -8.34 -1.37 -26.67
CA LEU A 402 -9.66 -1.53 -27.24
C LEU A 402 -10.70 -0.58 -26.60
N LEU A 403 -10.76 -0.50 -25.27
CA LEU A 403 -11.69 0.38 -24.57
C LEU A 403 -11.40 1.87 -24.85
N ARG A 404 -10.10 2.24 -24.90
CA ARG A 404 -9.71 3.61 -25.25
C ARG A 404 -10.17 4.01 -26.66
N SER A 405 -10.06 3.12 -27.66
CA SER A 405 -10.47 3.41 -29.04
C SER A 405 -11.99 3.54 -29.20
N HIS A 406 -12.78 3.07 -28.23
CA HIS A 406 -14.23 3.13 -28.22
C HIS A 406 -14.77 3.98 -27.06
N TRP A 407 -13.98 4.95 -26.60
CA TRP A 407 -14.24 5.74 -25.39
C TRP A 407 -15.64 6.36 -25.34
N ASP A 408 -16.03 7.08 -26.39
CA ASP A 408 -17.31 7.81 -26.43
C ASP A 408 -18.50 6.85 -26.36
N ARG A 409 -18.40 5.72 -27.06
CA ARG A 409 -19.44 4.67 -27.02
C ARG A 409 -19.54 4.05 -25.61
N LEU A 410 -18.41 3.80 -24.96
CA LEU A 410 -18.36 3.30 -23.58
C LEU A 410 -18.93 4.31 -22.59
N ALA A 411 -18.62 5.59 -22.75
CA ALA A 411 -19.14 6.65 -21.88
C ALA A 411 -20.68 6.76 -22.00
N GLN A 412 -21.25 6.57 -23.17
CA GLN A 412 -22.71 6.55 -23.40
C GLN A 412 -23.37 5.31 -22.80
N PHE A 413 -22.74 4.14 -22.93
CA PHE A 413 -23.28 2.86 -22.42
C PHE A 413 -23.09 2.71 -20.91
N ASP A 414 -22.06 3.32 -20.33
CA ASP A 414 -21.65 3.28 -18.92
C ASP A 414 -21.66 1.85 -18.33
N PRO A 415 -20.85 0.91 -18.86
CA PRO A 415 -20.82 -0.46 -18.36
C PRO A 415 -20.35 -0.47 -16.90
N ARG A 416 -21.11 -1.17 -16.05
CA ARG A 416 -20.84 -1.18 -14.62
C ARG A 416 -20.11 -2.45 -14.19
N PRO A 417 -19.17 -2.36 -13.23
CA PRO A 417 -18.55 -3.52 -12.64
C PRO A 417 -19.61 -4.46 -12.01
N ARG A 418 -19.38 -5.77 -12.09
CA ARG A 418 -20.23 -6.76 -11.42
C ARG A 418 -20.16 -6.68 -9.90
N TYR A 419 -19.05 -6.15 -9.39
CA TYR A 419 -18.81 -5.96 -7.95
C TYR A 419 -18.64 -4.47 -7.69
N ARG A 420 -19.42 -3.97 -6.76
CA ARG A 420 -19.30 -2.61 -6.23
C ARG A 420 -18.34 -2.57 -5.06
#